data_aa3f12e9053a48e9d3e4c97df4254e49
#
_entry.id   aa3f12e9053a48e9d3e4c97df4254e49
#
_cell.length_a   1.000
_cell.length_b   1.000
_cell.length_c   1.000
_cell.angle_alpha   90.00
_cell.angle_beta   90.00
_cell.angle_gamma   90.00
#
_symmetry.space_group_name_H-M   'P 1'
#
loop_
_entity.id
_entity.type
_entity.pdbx_description
1 polymer ?
#
loop_
_entity_poly.entity_id
_entity_poly.type
_entity_poly.pdbx_seq_one_letter_code
_entity_poly.pdbx_strand_id
1 'polypeptide(L)'
;MSLEVHIEKKLSNMTLKVDFVNDPADGVLGILGASGCGKSMTLKCIAGIETPDQGRIVLNGRVLFDSEKKINMKVQDRRVGYLFQNYALFPGMTAFANVEMAIHYSNQHKGIKTTRKEEHEKTMYYMRLLHVDQLKDQYPRTMSGGQQQRVALARILASDPEVLMLDEPFSAVDAYLKEQLQLELCDLLGSYGKDVLMVTHSRDEIYRFCDRMLVIEGGHQMGYGTTKELFADPETIAAARLTGCKNIVHVEILDDHHLLIPDWNAKIAVKGRIPEQTAAIGIRAHYMHPVSKEQLENYRNPKSGELENVVACNRPQILEDPFERVVVFEHHVWWKISKEKITV
;
A
#
# COMPACT_ATOMS: atom_id res chain seq x y z
N MET A 1 -21.23 0.80 6.47
CA MET A 1 -20.61 -0.47 6.92
C MET A 1 -19.16 -0.14 7.11
N SER A 2 -18.48 -0.55 8.19
CA SER A 2 -17.12 -0.13 8.46
C SER A 2 -16.28 -1.25 9.07
N LEU A 3 -14.98 -1.21 8.82
CA LEU A 3 -13.99 -2.02 9.50
C LEU A 3 -13.23 -1.12 10.49
N GLU A 4 -13.35 -1.39 11.79
CA GLU A 4 -12.66 -0.68 12.85
C GLU A 4 -11.58 -1.60 13.44
N VAL A 5 -10.35 -1.12 13.50
CA VAL A 5 -9.20 -1.90 13.97
C VAL A 5 -8.37 -1.06 14.94
N HIS A 6 -8.36 -1.47 16.21
CA HIS A 6 -7.59 -0.87 17.29
C HIS A 6 -6.86 -2.01 17.99
N ILE A 7 -5.63 -2.33 17.61
CA ILE A 7 -4.93 -3.51 18.13
C ILE A 7 -3.47 -3.23 18.47
N GLU A 8 -3.01 -4.00 19.48
CA GLU A 8 -1.60 -4.16 19.79
C GLU A 8 -1.23 -5.63 19.74
N LYS A 9 -0.08 -5.95 19.12
CA LYS A 9 0.49 -7.28 19.09
C LYS A 9 2.00 -7.24 19.29
N LYS A 10 2.48 -7.92 20.32
CA LYS A 10 3.92 -8.11 20.55
C LYS A 10 4.47 -9.14 19.57
N LEU A 11 5.52 -8.77 18.89
CA LEU A 11 6.30 -9.62 18.00
C LEU A 11 7.69 -9.79 18.62
N SER A 12 8.51 -10.69 18.09
CA SER A 12 9.84 -10.99 18.64
C SER A 12 10.76 -9.78 18.78
N ASN A 13 10.66 -8.83 17.85
CA ASN A 13 11.57 -7.68 17.73
C ASN A 13 10.89 -6.31 17.77
N MET A 14 9.56 -6.27 17.84
CA MET A 14 8.79 -5.02 17.88
C MET A 14 7.38 -5.26 18.44
N THR A 15 6.67 -4.18 18.75
CA THR A 15 5.23 -4.20 19.01
C THR A 15 4.49 -3.57 17.85
N LEU A 16 3.59 -4.33 17.23
CA LEU A 16 2.66 -3.79 16.23
C LEU A 16 1.55 -3.05 16.96
N LYS A 17 1.33 -1.79 16.57
CA LYS A 17 0.25 -0.95 17.10
C LYS A 17 -0.39 -0.19 15.92
N VAL A 18 -1.65 -0.51 15.63
CA VAL A 18 -2.42 0.08 14.54
C VAL A 18 -3.81 0.49 15.02
N ASP A 19 -4.25 1.63 14.51
CA ASP A 19 -5.51 2.28 14.85
C ASP A 19 -6.09 2.93 13.60
N PHE A 20 -7.15 2.35 13.02
CA PHE A 20 -7.81 2.91 11.85
C PHE A 20 -9.26 2.45 11.73
N VAL A 21 -10.03 3.25 11.00
CA VAL A 21 -11.41 2.94 10.58
C VAL A 21 -11.48 3.07 9.08
N ASN A 22 -11.97 2.05 8.37
CA ASN A 22 -12.21 2.07 6.93
C ASN A 22 -13.70 1.89 6.65
N ASP A 23 -14.24 2.73 5.78
CA ASP A 23 -15.62 2.56 5.26
C ASP A 23 -15.54 2.13 3.78
N PRO A 24 -16.37 1.23 3.28
CA PRO A 24 -16.43 0.89 1.86
C PRO A 24 -16.59 2.10 0.93
N ALA A 25 -17.24 3.16 1.40
CA ALA A 25 -17.36 4.41 0.66
C ALA A 25 -16.02 5.14 0.47
N ASP A 26 -15.03 4.85 1.33
CA ASP A 26 -13.66 5.37 1.24
C ASP A 26 -12.80 4.62 0.21
N GLY A 27 -13.34 3.57 -0.41
CA GLY A 27 -12.65 2.75 -1.42
C GLY A 27 -11.67 1.74 -0.84
N VAL A 28 -10.58 1.49 -1.57
CA VAL A 28 -9.55 0.51 -1.20
C VAL A 28 -8.56 1.13 -0.21
N LEU A 29 -8.36 0.47 0.94
CA LEU A 29 -7.32 0.83 1.91
C LEU A 29 -6.03 0.09 1.62
N GLY A 30 -4.97 0.82 1.26
CA GLY A 30 -3.62 0.30 1.11
C GLY A 30 -2.82 0.38 2.41
N ILE A 31 -2.07 -0.66 2.74
CA ILE A 31 -1.13 -0.66 3.86
C ILE A 31 0.29 -0.69 3.30
N LEU A 32 1.01 0.43 3.45
CA LEU A 32 2.37 0.64 2.96
C LEU A 32 3.39 0.58 4.09
N GLY A 33 4.53 -0.03 3.82
CA GLY A 33 5.63 -0.07 4.77
C GLY A 33 6.76 -0.99 4.32
N ALA A 34 7.91 -0.91 4.96
CA ALA A 34 9.05 -1.78 4.70
C ALA A 34 8.74 -3.25 5.00
N SER A 35 9.54 -4.17 4.46
CA SER A 35 9.41 -5.59 4.79
C SER A 35 9.61 -5.81 6.29
N GLY A 36 8.75 -6.65 6.89
CA GLY A 36 8.81 -6.98 8.31
C GLY A 36 8.23 -5.93 9.27
N CYS A 37 7.67 -4.80 8.79
CA CYS A 37 7.11 -3.75 9.67
C CYS A 37 5.73 -4.07 10.30
N GLY A 38 5.10 -5.21 9.95
CA GLY A 38 3.82 -5.64 10.55
C GLY A 38 2.61 -5.64 9.62
N LYS A 39 2.73 -5.29 8.33
CA LYS A 39 1.61 -5.22 7.36
C LYS A 39 0.77 -6.50 7.29
N SER A 40 1.42 -7.62 6.93
CA SER A 40 0.73 -8.93 6.86
C SER A 40 0.24 -9.40 8.21
N MET A 41 0.92 -9.01 9.31
CA MET A 41 0.47 -9.30 10.66
C MET A 41 -0.85 -8.59 10.99
N THR A 42 -1.00 -7.34 10.56
CA THR A 42 -2.27 -6.59 10.68
C THR A 42 -3.41 -7.36 9.99
N LEU A 43 -3.23 -7.77 8.73
CA LEU A 43 -4.24 -8.56 8.02
C LEU A 43 -4.54 -9.90 8.72
N LYS A 44 -3.50 -10.61 9.19
CA LYS A 44 -3.67 -11.88 9.92
C LYS A 44 -4.44 -11.72 11.23
N CYS A 45 -4.22 -10.61 11.94
CA CYS A 45 -5.00 -10.28 13.15
C CYS A 45 -6.47 -10.03 12.82
N ILE A 46 -6.77 -9.28 11.76
CA ILE A 46 -8.16 -9.04 11.32
C ILE A 46 -8.82 -10.34 10.89
N ALA A 47 -8.12 -11.16 10.12
CA ALA A 47 -8.61 -12.48 9.68
C ALA A 47 -8.78 -13.50 10.81
N GLY A 48 -8.15 -13.27 11.97
CA GLY A 48 -8.18 -14.20 13.12
C GLY A 48 -7.20 -15.36 13.01
N ILE A 49 -6.29 -15.32 12.03
CA ILE A 49 -5.17 -16.28 11.89
C ILE A 49 -4.18 -16.09 13.04
N GLU A 50 -4.00 -14.82 13.41
CA GLU A 50 -3.21 -14.42 14.58
C GLU A 50 -4.12 -13.68 15.56
N THR A 51 -3.86 -13.86 16.86
CA THR A 51 -4.64 -13.19 17.92
C THR A 51 -3.88 -11.97 18.40
N PRO A 52 -4.46 -10.75 18.35
CA PRO A 52 -3.86 -9.59 19.02
C PRO A 52 -3.71 -9.81 20.51
N ASP A 53 -2.73 -9.15 21.14
CA ASP A 53 -2.56 -9.21 22.59
C ASP A 53 -3.55 -8.28 23.30
N GLN A 54 -3.86 -7.13 22.68
CA GLN A 54 -4.80 -6.15 23.19
C GLN A 54 -5.60 -5.49 22.05
N GLY A 55 -6.75 -4.92 22.42
CA GLY A 55 -7.52 -4.08 21.54
C GLY A 55 -8.84 -4.68 21.08
N ARG A 56 -9.35 -4.14 19.96
CA ARG A 56 -10.67 -4.47 19.43
C ARG A 56 -10.68 -4.43 17.92
N ILE A 57 -11.42 -5.37 17.30
CA ILE A 57 -11.70 -5.41 15.86
C ILE A 57 -13.20 -5.54 15.65
N VAL A 58 -13.79 -4.65 14.85
CA VAL A 58 -15.20 -4.64 14.52
C VAL A 58 -15.37 -4.60 13.01
N LEU A 59 -16.21 -5.47 12.47
CA LEU A 59 -16.59 -5.48 11.05
C LEU A 59 -18.10 -5.37 10.94
N ASN A 60 -18.59 -4.31 10.31
CA ASN A 60 -20.02 -4.07 10.11
C ASN A 60 -20.84 -4.12 11.43
N GLY A 61 -20.29 -3.53 12.52
CA GLY A 61 -20.89 -3.54 13.84
C GLY A 61 -20.73 -4.87 14.61
N ARG A 62 -20.19 -5.92 13.97
CA ARG A 62 -19.95 -7.23 14.58
C ARG A 62 -18.55 -7.28 15.16
N VAL A 63 -18.42 -7.53 16.47
CA VAL A 63 -17.15 -7.64 17.16
C VAL A 63 -16.47 -8.95 16.78
N LEU A 64 -15.32 -8.86 16.09
CA LEU A 64 -14.51 -10.02 15.72
C LEU A 64 -13.51 -10.39 16.81
N PHE A 65 -12.97 -9.38 17.46
CA PHE A 65 -12.02 -9.51 18.58
C PHE A 65 -12.24 -8.38 19.59
N ASP A 66 -12.16 -8.69 20.88
CA ASP A 66 -12.18 -7.71 21.96
C ASP A 66 -11.47 -8.34 23.17
N SER A 67 -10.27 -7.80 23.51
CA SER A 67 -9.45 -8.32 24.59
C SER A 67 -10.06 -8.14 25.99
N GLU A 68 -10.80 -7.03 26.20
CA GLU A 68 -11.45 -6.74 27.49
C GLU A 68 -12.66 -7.66 27.72
N LYS A 69 -13.47 -7.85 26.68
CA LYS A 69 -14.65 -8.72 26.73
C LYS A 69 -14.34 -10.19 26.49
N LYS A 70 -13.05 -10.53 26.26
CA LYS A 70 -12.60 -11.89 25.93
C LYS A 70 -13.34 -12.50 24.73
N ILE A 71 -13.66 -11.68 23.74
CA ILE A 71 -14.25 -12.11 22.48
C ILE A 71 -13.12 -12.40 21.49
N ASN A 72 -13.11 -13.61 20.92
CA ASN A 72 -12.24 -13.96 19.81
C ASN A 72 -13.02 -14.88 18.86
N MET A 73 -13.60 -14.29 17.82
CA MET A 73 -14.38 -15.01 16.84
C MET A 73 -13.49 -15.93 16.00
N LYS A 74 -13.95 -17.16 15.77
CA LYS A 74 -13.19 -18.13 14.95
C LYS A 74 -13.02 -17.61 13.52
N VAL A 75 -11.91 -17.97 12.85
CA VAL A 75 -11.58 -17.54 11.49
C VAL A 75 -12.74 -17.73 10.50
N GLN A 76 -13.35 -18.91 10.51
CA GLN A 76 -14.46 -19.26 9.61
C GLN A 76 -15.72 -18.39 9.81
N ASP A 77 -15.91 -17.84 11.01
CA ASP A 77 -17.07 -17.02 11.35
C ASP A 77 -16.88 -15.55 11.02
N ARG A 78 -15.63 -15.11 10.75
CA ARG A 78 -15.30 -13.71 10.49
C ARG A 78 -15.75 -13.21 9.12
N ARG A 79 -16.01 -14.12 8.16
CA ARG A 79 -16.41 -13.82 6.78
C ARG A 79 -15.41 -12.93 6.05
N VAL A 80 -14.14 -13.22 6.24
CA VAL A 80 -13.01 -12.52 5.64
C VAL A 80 -12.47 -13.33 4.47
N GLY A 81 -12.29 -12.68 3.33
CA GLY A 81 -11.57 -13.23 2.19
C GLY A 81 -10.09 -12.85 2.28
N TYR A 82 -9.19 -13.81 2.39
CA TYR A 82 -7.76 -13.56 2.52
C TYR A 82 -6.97 -14.18 1.36
N LEU A 83 -6.32 -13.34 0.56
CA LEU A 83 -5.35 -13.78 -0.44
C LEU A 83 -3.97 -13.82 0.20
N PHE A 84 -3.44 -15.02 0.38
CA PHE A 84 -2.07 -15.24 0.85
C PHE A 84 -1.06 -14.99 -0.26
N GLN A 85 0.14 -14.58 0.10
CA GLN A 85 1.25 -14.38 -0.84
C GLN A 85 1.59 -15.65 -1.66
N ASN A 86 1.39 -16.83 -1.10
CA ASN A 86 1.57 -18.14 -1.77
C ASN A 86 0.25 -18.71 -2.32
N TYR A 87 -0.81 -17.88 -2.44
CA TYR A 87 -2.15 -18.22 -2.91
C TYR A 87 -2.89 -19.31 -2.12
N ALA A 88 -2.21 -20.14 -1.35
CA ALA A 88 -2.74 -21.21 -0.51
C ALA A 88 -3.79 -22.10 -1.20
N LEU A 89 -3.58 -22.41 -2.49
CA LEU A 89 -4.42 -23.38 -3.21
C LEU A 89 -4.18 -24.78 -2.66
N PHE A 90 -5.25 -25.60 -2.64
CA PHE A 90 -5.15 -27.00 -2.27
C PHE A 90 -4.48 -27.80 -3.40
N PRO A 91 -3.27 -28.30 -3.21
CA PRO A 91 -2.47 -28.88 -4.29
C PRO A 91 -3.03 -30.20 -4.85
N GLY A 92 -3.85 -30.91 -4.04
CA GLY A 92 -4.52 -32.14 -4.41
C GLY A 92 -5.90 -31.95 -5.09
N MET A 93 -6.31 -30.70 -5.30
CA MET A 93 -7.60 -30.35 -5.93
C MET A 93 -7.36 -29.63 -7.26
N THR A 94 -8.26 -29.82 -8.22
CA THR A 94 -8.25 -29.05 -9.47
C THR A 94 -8.62 -27.59 -9.23
N ALA A 95 -8.43 -26.70 -10.22
CA ALA A 95 -8.87 -25.31 -10.13
C ALA A 95 -10.36 -25.22 -9.81
N PHE A 96 -11.17 -25.98 -10.51
CA PHE A 96 -12.62 -26.07 -10.27
C PHE A 96 -12.94 -26.48 -8.84
N ALA A 97 -12.35 -27.56 -8.34
CA ALA A 97 -12.60 -28.07 -6.99
C ALA A 97 -12.14 -27.09 -5.89
N ASN A 98 -11.05 -26.34 -6.13
CA ASN A 98 -10.62 -25.27 -5.22
C ASN A 98 -11.68 -24.15 -5.07
N VAL A 99 -12.35 -23.75 -6.14
CA VAL A 99 -13.38 -22.72 -6.14
C VAL A 99 -14.71 -23.27 -5.61
N GLU A 100 -15.15 -24.43 -6.09
CA GLU A 100 -16.40 -25.10 -5.69
C GLU A 100 -16.46 -25.34 -4.19
N MET A 101 -15.36 -25.81 -3.61
CA MET A 101 -15.26 -26.05 -2.16
C MET A 101 -15.55 -24.78 -1.35
N ALA A 102 -15.05 -23.61 -1.79
CA ALA A 102 -15.31 -22.35 -1.09
C ALA A 102 -16.80 -21.96 -1.10
N ILE A 103 -17.49 -22.22 -2.20
CA ILE A 103 -18.94 -22.02 -2.32
C ILE A 103 -19.69 -22.96 -1.36
N HIS A 104 -19.35 -24.24 -1.42
CA HIS A 104 -19.99 -25.27 -0.60
C HIS A 104 -19.90 -24.94 0.90
N TYR A 105 -18.68 -24.66 1.40
CA TYR A 105 -18.47 -24.33 2.81
C TYR A 105 -19.11 -22.99 3.21
N SER A 106 -19.06 -21.98 2.33
CA SER A 106 -19.72 -20.69 2.59
C SER A 106 -21.23 -20.86 2.71
N ASN A 107 -21.87 -21.60 1.80
CA ASN A 107 -23.30 -21.87 1.83
C ASN A 107 -23.70 -22.67 3.07
N GLN A 108 -22.95 -23.72 3.40
CA GLN A 108 -23.18 -24.52 4.61
C GLN A 108 -23.12 -23.65 5.86
N HIS A 109 -22.12 -22.77 5.94
CA HIS A 109 -21.90 -21.89 7.09
C HIS A 109 -23.00 -20.81 7.22
N LYS A 110 -23.49 -20.31 6.09
CA LYS A 110 -24.61 -19.36 6.02
C LYS A 110 -25.99 -20.03 6.17
N GLY A 111 -26.05 -21.36 6.26
CA GLY A 111 -27.30 -22.12 6.29
C GLY A 111 -28.10 -22.08 4.98
N ILE A 112 -27.43 -21.76 3.86
CA ILE A 112 -28.03 -21.66 2.53
C ILE A 112 -28.05 -23.06 1.91
N LYS A 113 -29.23 -23.55 1.57
CA LYS A 113 -29.39 -24.81 0.85
C LYS A 113 -29.25 -24.56 -0.65
N THR A 114 -28.25 -25.18 -1.26
CA THR A 114 -28.00 -25.12 -2.69
C THR A 114 -27.94 -26.51 -3.29
N THR A 115 -28.31 -26.63 -4.55
CA THR A 115 -28.13 -27.85 -5.33
C THR A 115 -26.71 -27.90 -5.90
N ARG A 116 -26.23 -29.11 -6.24
CA ARG A 116 -24.94 -29.27 -6.94
C ARG A 116 -24.87 -28.48 -8.25
N LYS A 117 -26.00 -28.35 -8.95
CA LYS A 117 -26.08 -27.58 -10.20
C LYS A 117 -25.84 -26.09 -9.94
N GLU A 118 -26.47 -25.51 -8.94
CA GLU A 118 -26.29 -24.10 -8.57
C GLU A 118 -24.84 -23.83 -8.12
N GLU A 119 -24.25 -24.72 -7.32
CA GLU A 119 -22.83 -24.58 -6.92
C GLU A 119 -21.89 -24.66 -8.12
N HIS A 120 -22.14 -25.59 -9.06
CA HIS A 120 -21.39 -25.69 -10.30
C HIS A 120 -21.50 -24.43 -11.16
N GLU A 121 -22.72 -23.93 -11.39
CA GLU A 121 -22.95 -22.70 -12.17
C GLU A 121 -22.26 -21.50 -11.54
N LYS A 122 -22.35 -21.34 -10.21
CA LYS A 122 -21.67 -20.28 -9.47
C LYS A 122 -20.14 -20.42 -9.54
N THR A 123 -19.61 -21.63 -9.44
CA THR A 123 -18.18 -21.91 -9.63
C THR A 123 -17.71 -21.45 -11.01
N MET A 124 -18.41 -21.88 -12.05
CA MET A 124 -18.09 -21.50 -13.42
C MET A 124 -18.24 -20.00 -13.68
N TYR A 125 -19.16 -19.32 -13.01
CA TYR A 125 -19.29 -17.86 -13.07
C TYR A 125 -18.02 -17.17 -12.57
N TYR A 126 -17.53 -17.49 -11.37
CA TYR A 126 -16.32 -16.87 -10.82
C TYR A 126 -15.06 -17.26 -11.60
N MET A 127 -14.98 -18.48 -12.13
CA MET A 127 -13.86 -18.89 -12.98
C MET A 127 -13.84 -18.12 -14.30
N ARG A 128 -14.97 -17.85 -14.94
CA ARG A 128 -15.06 -17.02 -16.14
C ARG A 128 -14.75 -15.56 -15.84
N LEU A 129 -15.25 -15.02 -14.72
CA LEU A 129 -14.98 -13.67 -14.28
C LEU A 129 -13.48 -13.39 -14.16
N LEU A 130 -12.70 -14.38 -13.73
CA LEU A 130 -11.23 -14.30 -13.57
C LEU A 130 -10.48 -14.92 -14.77
N HIS A 131 -11.16 -15.26 -15.87
CA HIS A 131 -10.55 -15.84 -17.09
C HIS A 131 -9.72 -17.10 -16.82
N VAL A 132 -10.22 -18.02 -15.97
CA VAL A 132 -9.56 -19.29 -15.60
C VAL A 132 -10.45 -20.52 -15.81
N ASP A 133 -11.58 -20.38 -16.47
CA ASP A 133 -12.52 -21.49 -16.74
C ASP A 133 -11.92 -22.60 -17.62
N GLN A 134 -11.00 -22.25 -18.54
CA GLN A 134 -10.22 -23.20 -19.33
C GLN A 134 -9.25 -24.04 -18.49
N LEU A 135 -8.95 -23.63 -17.25
CA LEU A 135 -8.04 -24.32 -16.34
C LEU A 135 -8.77 -25.25 -15.36
N LYS A 136 -10.10 -25.44 -15.50
CA LYS A 136 -10.97 -26.12 -14.52
C LYS A 136 -10.46 -27.48 -14.06
N ASP A 137 -9.87 -28.25 -14.96
CA ASP A 137 -9.39 -29.62 -14.71
C ASP A 137 -7.89 -29.66 -14.33
N GLN A 138 -7.20 -28.53 -14.32
CA GLN A 138 -5.78 -28.44 -13.98
C GLN A 138 -5.55 -28.38 -12.47
N TYR A 139 -4.41 -28.90 -12.04
CA TYR A 139 -3.94 -28.83 -10.66
C TYR A 139 -2.99 -27.62 -10.47
N PRO A 140 -2.91 -27.04 -9.26
CA PRO A 140 -2.06 -25.87 -8.99
C PRO A 140 -0.61 -26.01 -9.48
N ARG A 141 0.00 -27.20 -9.34
CA ARG A 141 1.38 -27.47 -9.76
C ARG A 141 1.65 -27.31 -11.27
N THR A 142 0.61 -27.33 -12.10
CA THR A 142 0.70 -27.21 -13.57
C THR A 142 0.35 -25.80 -14.05
N MET A 143 0.00 -24.89 -13.15
CA MET A 143 -0.41 -23.52 -13.44
C MET A 143 0.76 -22.55 -13.24
N SER A 144 0.80 -21.49 -14.05
CA SER A 144 1.68 -20.33 -13.78
C SER A 144 1.27 -19.59 -12.50
N GLY A 145 2.16 -18.77 -11.95
CA GLY A 145 1.86 -17.96 -10.76
C GLY A 145 0.62 -17.07 -10.93
N GLY A 146 0.49 -16.39 -12.08
CA GLY A 146 -0.69 -15.57 -12.39
C GLY A 146 -1.98 -16.39 -12.51
N GLN A 147 -1.92 -17.61 -13.07
CA GLN A 147 -3.07 -18.51 -13.13
C GLN A 147 -3.48 -18.97 -11.73
N GLN A 148 -2.52 -19.34 -10.89
CA GLN A 148 -2.78 -19.71 -9.49
C GLN A 148 -3.41 -18.53 -8.72
N GLN A 149 -2.92 -17.32 -8.92
CA GLN A 149 -3.49 -16.13 -8.31
C GLN A 149 -4.95 -15.90 -8.70
N ARG A 150 -5.27 -15.98 -10.00
CA ARG A 150 -6.64 -15.82 -10.49
C ARG A 150 -7.57 -16.91 -9.94
N VAL A 151 -7.13 -18.14 -9.86
CA VAL A 151 -7.89 -19.23 -9.23
C VAL A 151 -8.11 -18.98 -7.73
N ALA A 152 -7.08 -18.48 -7.02
CA ALA A 152 -7.22 -18.12 -5.61
C ALA A 152 -8.19 -16.95 -5.40
N LEU A 153 -8.15 -15.93 -6.25
CA LEU A 153 -9.11 -14.83 -6.24
C LEU A 153 -10.54 -15.34 -6.54
N ALA A 154 -10.71 -16.20 -7.56
CA ALA A 154 -12.01 -16.80 -7.85
C ALA A 154 -12.56 -17.55 -6.64
N ARG A 155 -11.71 -18.34 -5.97
CA ARG A 155 -12.07 -19.06 -4.73
C ARG A 155 -12.52 -18.13 -3.61
N ILE A 156 -11.78 -17.05 -3.38
CA ILE A 156 -12.08 -16.09 -2.32
C ILE A 156 -13.39 -15.35 -2.61
N LEU A 157 -13.55 -14.82 -3.81
CA LEU A 157 -14.77 -14.11 -4.22
C LEU A 157 -16.00 -15.01 -4.20
N ALA A 158 -15.84 -16.29 -4.59
CA ALA A 158 -16.90 -17.28 -4.57
C ALA A 158 -17.47 -17.55 -3.18
N SER A 159 -16.67 -17.33 -2.12
CA SER A 159 -17.12 -17.44 -0.73
C SER A 159 -17.97 -16.23 -0.27
N ASP A 160 -18.05 -15.17 -1.08
CA ASP A 160 -18.79 -13.94 -0.82
C ASP A 160 -18.43 -13.32 0.55
N PRO A 161 -17.17 -12.91 0.74
CA PRO A 161 -16.70 -12.34 1.99
C PRO A 161 -17.25 -10.92 2.22
N GLU A 162 -17.25 -10.47 3.47
CA GLU A 162 -17.64 -9.11 3.85
C GLU A 162 -16.48 -8.11 3.69
N VAL A 163 -15.23 -8.59 3.78
CA VAL A 163 -14.02 -7.83 3.54
C VAL A 163 -13.02 -8.68 2.74
N LEU A 164 -12.38 -8.07 1.74
CA LEU A 164 -11.35 -8.70 0.92
C LEU A 164 -9.96 -8.20 1.37
N MET A 165 -9.07 -9.11 1.70
CA MET A 165 -7.70 -8.80 2.11
C MET A 165 -6.70 -9.40 1.14
N LEU A 166 -5.87 -8.55 0.55
CA LEU A 166 -4.87 -8.90 -0.46
C LEU A 166 -3.47 -8.69 0.12
N ASP A 167 -2.77 -9.78 0.40
CA ASP A 167 -1.41 -9.75 0.95
C ASP A 167 -0.39 -9.90 -0.17
N GLU A 168 0.23 -8.79 -0.58
CA GLU A 168 1.20 -8.67 -1.67
C GLU A 168 0.72 -9.37 -2.97
N PRO A 169 -0.43 -8.96 -3.54
CA PRO A 169 -1.09 -9.70 -4.61
C PRO A 169 -0.25 -9.83 -5.90
N PHE A 170 0.77 -9.01 -6.10
CA PHE A 170 1.58 -9.00 -7.32
C PHE A 170 3.03 -9.44 -7.11
N SER A 171 3.39 -9.94 -5.93
CA SER A 171 4.80 -10.23 -5.59
C SER A 171 5.38 -11.45 -6.33
N ALA A 172 4.54 -12.41 -6.70
CA ALA A 172 4.96 -13.66 -7.35
C ALA A 172 4.63 -13.70 -8.85
N VAL A 173 4.40 -12.55 -9.47
CA VAL A 173 4.02 -12.46 -10.90
C VAL A 173 5.12 -11.80 -11.70
N ASP A 174 5.42 -12.38 -12.89
CA ASP A 174 6.37 -11.79 -13.84
C ASP A 174 5.94 -10.38 -14.27
N ALA A 175 6.93 -9.50 -14.48
CA ALA A 175 6.70 -8.08 -14.77
C ALA A 175 5.73 -7.85 -15.96
N TYR A 176 5.81 -8.67 -17.01
CA TYR A 176 4.94 -8.57 -18.18
C TYR A 176 3.47 -8.91 -17.86
N LEU A 177 3.23 -9.97 -17.09
CA LEU A 177 1.88 -10.37 -16.67
C LEU A 177 1.31 -9.48 -15.56
N LYS A 178 2.19 -8.81 -14.82
CA LYS A 178 1.81 -7.96 -13.68
C LYS A 178 0.89 -6.82 -14.11
N GLU A 179 1.20 -6.12 -15.20
CA GLU A 179 0.39 -4.99 -15.67
C GLU A 179 -1.02 -5.43 -16.08
N GLN A 180 -1.14 -6.55 -16.78
CA GLN A 180 -2.45 -7.09 -17.16
C GLN A 180 -3.26 -7.48 -15.93
N LEU A 181 -2.66 -8.19 -14.98
CA LEU A 181 -3.32 -8.57 -13.72
C LEU A 181 -3.72 -7.35 -12.88
N GLN A 182 -2.91 -6.30 -12.93
CA GLN A 182 -3.23 -5.04 -12.26
C GLN A 182 -4.49 -4.39 -12.82
N LEU A 183 -4.65 -4.35 -14.14
CA LEU A 183 -5.85 -3.81 -14.79
C LEU A 183 -7.09 -4.64 -14.43
N GLU A 184 -7.00 -5.97 -14.56
CA GLU A 184 -8.09 -6.88 -14.21
C GLU A 184 -8.51 -6.76 -12.73
N LEU A 185 -7.54 -6.63 -11.82
CA LEU A 185 -7.83 -6.43 -10.40
C LEU A 185 -8.48 -5.06 -10.14
N CYS A 186 -8.04 -4.01 -10.83
CA CYS A 186 -8.61 -2.67 -10.71
C CYS A 186 -10.11 -2.67 -11.06
N ASP A 187 -10.47 -3.27 -12.20
CA ASP A 187 -11.87 -3.40 -12.64
C ASP A 187 -12.72 -4.20 -11.63
N LEU A 188 -12.14 -5.28 -11.11
CA LEU A 188 -12.79 -6.11 -10.11
C LEU A 188 -13.04 -5.35 -8.81
N LEU A 189 -12.02 -4.65 -8.29
CA LEU A 189 -12.13 -3.90 -7.04
C LEU A 189 -13.10 -2.73 -7.17
N GLY A 190 -13.09 -2.02 -8.30
CA GLY A 190 -14.03 -0.92 -8.59
C GLY A 190 -15.50 -1.33 -8.56
N SER A 191 -15.80 -2.60 -8.85
CA SER A 191 -17.16 -3.17 -8.83
C SER A 191 -17.52 -3.94 -7.56
N TYR A 192 -16.54 -4.17 -6.67
CA TYR A 192 -16.74 -5.08 -5.52
C TYR A 192 -17.69 -4.54 -4.46
N GLY A 193 -17.70 -3.23 -4.21
CA GLY A 193 -18.67 -2.55 -3.33
C GLY A 193 -18.62 -2.92 -1.84
N LYS A 194 -17.54 -3.56 -1.39
CA LYS A 194 -17.30 -3.93 0.01
C LYS A 194 -15.90 -3.50 0.42
N ASP A 195 -15.57 -3.63 1.72
CA ASP A 195 -14.25 -3.30 2.22
C ASP A 195 -13.13 -4.10 1.53
N VAL A 196 -12.09 -3.40 1.10
CA VAL A 196 -10.89 -4.00 0.52
C VAL A 196 -9.65 -3.44 1.21
N LEU A 197 -8.80 -4.33 1.71
CA LEU A 197 -7.49 -4.00 2.24
C LEU A 197 -6.42 -4.62 1.35
N MET A 198 -5.43 -3.83 0.94
CA MET A 198 -4.30 -4.31 0.16
C MET A 198 -2.98 -3.99 0.86
N VAL A 199 -2.17 -5.00 1.10
CA VAL A 199 -0.81 -4.86 1.61
C VAL A 199 0.16 -4.96 0.45
N THR A 200 1.06 -3.99 0.35
CA THR A 200 2.17 -4.02 -0.60
C THR A 200 3.36 -3.20 -0.08
N HIS A 201 4.54 -3.46 -0.62
CA HIS A 201 5.73 -2.63 -0.44
C HIS A 201 5.93 -1.66 -1.62
N SER A 202 5.10 -1.73 -2.66
CA SER A 202 5.16 -0.90 -3.85
C SER A 202 4.29 0.35 -3.68
N ARG A 203 4.93 1.52 -3.60
CA ARG A 203 4.23 2.82 -3.58
C ARG A 203 3.40 3.06 -4.83
N ASP A 204 3.86 2.54 -5.99
CA ASP A 204 3.18 2.71 -7.27
C ASP A 204 1.87 1.91 -7.31
N GLU A 205 1.86 0.73 -6.67
CA GLU A 205 0.63 -0.05 -6.47
C GLU A 205 -0.34 0.67 -5.53
N ILE A 206 0.14 1.20 -4.40
CA ILE A 206 -0.69 2.01 -3.49
C ILE A 206 -1.31 3.19 -4.24
N TYR A 207 -0.50 3.96 -4.96
CA TYR A 207 -0.99 5.14 -5.69
C TYR A 207 -2.01 4.82 -6.76
N ARG A 208 -1.89 3.65 -7.40
CA ARG A 208 -2.76 3.19 -8.49
C ARG A 208 -4.06 2.57 -8.01
N PHE A 209 -4.03 1.80 -6.92
CA PHE A 209 -5.15 0.95 -6.50
C PHE A 209 -5.88 1.42 -5.24
N CYS A 210 -5.24 2.25 -4.42
CA CYS A 210 -5.77 2.56 -3.11
C CYS A 210 -6.21 4.01 -3.01
N ASP A 211 -7.44 4.22 -2.56
CA ASP A 211 -8.01 5.55 -2.33
C ASP A 211 -7.49 6.14 -1.02
N ARG A 212 -7.32 5.28 -0.03
CA ARG A 212 -6.73 5.61 1.28
C ARG A 212 -5.49 4.76 1.55
N MET A 213 -4.61 5.26 2.38
CA MET A 213 -3.46 4.48 2.82
C MET A 213 -3.15 4.64 4.30
N LEU A 214 -2.65 3.54 4.86
CA LEU A 214 -2.06 3.44 6.18
C LEU A 214 -0.56 3.19 6.01
N VAL A 215 0.27 4.02 6.63
CA VAL A 215 1.73 3.86 6.62
C VAL A 215 2.17 3.23 7.94
N ILE A 216 2.94 2.13 7.84
CA ILE A 216 3.49 1.43 9.02
C ILE A 216 5.01 1.41 8.93
N GLU A 217 5.70 1.85 9.98
CA GLU A 217 7.14 1.73 10.16
C GLU A 217 7.45 1.27 11.60
N GLY A 218 8.32 0.25 11.72
CA GLY A 218 8.72 -0.28 13.03
C GLY A 218 7.58 -0.79 13.92
N GLY A 219 6.49 -1.25 13.32
CA GLY A 219 5.28 -1.69 14.05
C GLY A 219 4.29 -0.56 14.38
N HIS A 220 4.64 0.70 14.14
CA HIS A 220 3.80 1.84 14.47
C HIS A 220 3.13 2.44 13.23
N GLN A 221 1.92 2.94 13.43
CA GLN A 221 1.23 3.74 12.45
C GLN A 221 1.88 5.13 12.37
N MET A 222 2.33 5.49 11.17
CA MET A 222 3.06 6.72 10.89
C MET A 222 2.28 7.71 10.02
N GLY A 223 1.14 7.31 9.48
CA GLY A 223 0.24 8.15 8.69
C GLY A 223 -1.01 7.37 8.29
N TYR A 224 -2.14 8.07 8.20
CA TYR A 224 -3.41 7.53 7.75
C TYR A 224 -4.24 8.64 7.11
N GLY A 225 -4.68 8.46 5.87
CA GLY A 225 -5.43 9.47 5.13
C GLY A 225 -5.69 9.06 3.69
N THR A 226 -6.14 9.98 2.86
CA THR A 226 -6.26 9.72 1.42
C THR A 226 -4.88 9.52 0.80
N THR A 227 -4.78 8.61 -0.13
CA THR A 227 -3.51 8.33 -0.82
C THR A 227 -2.91 9.57 -1.44
N LYS A 228 -3.73 10.38 -2.11
CA LYS A 228 -3.28 11.60 -2.81
C LYS A 228 -2.71 12.63 -1.84
N GLU A 229 -3.37 12.86 -0.71
CA GLU A 229 -2.91 13.81 0.32
C GLU A 229 -1.58 13.35 0.92
N LEU A 230 -1.48 12.09 1.37
CA LEU A 230 -0.25 11.56 1.96
C LEU A 230 0.92 11.46 0.96
N PHE A 231 0.64 11.36 -0.35
CA PHE A 231 1.68 11.50 -1.36
C PHE A 231 2.06 12.95 -1.62
N ALA A 232 1.14 13.89 -1.53
CA ALA A 232 1.43 15.32 -1.73
C ALA A 232 2.12 15.93 -0.50
N ASP A 233 1.59 15.69 0.68
CA ASP A 233 2.06 16.25 1.96
C ASP A 233 2.13 15.14 3.03
N PRO A 234 3.19 14.34 3.06
CA PRO A 234 3.40 13.31 4.08
C PRO A 234 3.81 13.97 5.40
N GLU A 235 2.97 13.88 6.42
CA GLU A 235 3.17 14.52 7.72
C GLU A 235 4.39 13.98 8.50
N THR A 236 4.91 12.81 8.12
CA THR A 236 6.03 12.15 8.80
C THR A 236 7.18 11.82 7.86
N ILE A 237 8.40 11.77 8.40
CA ILE A 237 9.60 11.34 7.65
C ILE A 237 9.41 9.92 7.07
N ALA A 238 8.76 9.04 7.82
CA ALA A 238 8.46 7.68 7.38
C ALA A 238 7.55 7.67 6.14
N ALA A 239 6.44 8.41 6.18
CA ALA A 239 5.52 8.55 5.06
C ALA A 239 6.19 9.22 3.85
N ALA A 240 6.98 10.28 4.07
CA ALA A 240 7.75 10.94 3.02
C ALA A 240 8.69 9.97 2.30
N ARG A 241 9.45 9.19 3.06
CA ARG A 241 10.40 8.19 2.54
C ARG A 241 9.68 7.09 1.74
N LEU A 242 8.62 6.53 2.31
CA LEU A 242 7.86 5.45 1.69
C LEU A 242 7.09 5.89 0.44
N THR A 243 6.60 7.14 0.40
CA THR A 243 6.00 7.74 -0.80
C THR A 243 7.04 8.22 -1.83
N GLY A 244 8.35 8.02 -1.57
CA GLY A 244 9.42 8.20 -2.53
C GLY A 244 10.09 9.56 -2.52
N CYS A 245 9.93 10.36 -1.48
CA CYS A 245 10.77 11.52 -1.27
C CYS A 245 12.21 11.09 -0.99
N LYS A 246 13.16 11.58 -1.77
CA LYS A 246 14.59 11.24 -1.65
C LYS A 246 15.37 12.29 -0.87
N ASN A 247 15.03 13.57 -1.06
CA ASN A 247 15.67 14.66 -0.36
C ASN A 247 14.88 14.94 0.92
N ILE A 248 15.22 14.25 2.00
CA ILE A 248 14.66 14.48 3.34
C ILE A 248 15.82 14.93 4.21
N VAL A 249 15.73 16.17 4.70
CA VAL A 249 16.82 16.84 5.42
C VAL A 249 16.33 17.50 6.67
N HIS A 250 17.16 17.50 7.71
CA HIS A 250 16.91 18.26 8.92
C HIS A 250 17.03 19.77 8.66
N VAL A 251 16.25 20.55 9.36
CA VAL A 251 16.21 21.99 9.19
C VAL A 251 16.26 22.71 10.53
N GLU A 252 16.78 23.94 10.48
CA GLU A 252 16.71 24.92 11.55
C GLU A 252 15.77 26.04 11.13
N ILE A 253 14.79 26.38 11.97
CA ILE A 253 13.84 27.46 11.72
C ILE A 253 14.55 28.78 12.00
N LEU A 254 14.64 29.64 10.98
CA LEU A 254 15.21 31.00 11.13
C LEU A 254 14.11 32.01 11.52
N ASP A 255 12.96 31.94 10.89
CA ASP A 255 11.76 32.70 11.15
C ASP A 255 10.50 32.02 10.57
N ASP A 256 9.36 32.73 10.60
CA ASP A 256 8.07 32.20 10.14
C ASP A 256 8.06 31.70 8.69
N HIS A 257 9.03 32.10 7.84
CA HIS A 257 9.08 31.81 6.42
C HIS A 257 10.42 31.30 5.91
N HIS A 258 11.44 31.21 6.77
CA HIS A 258 12.77 30.80 6.36
C HIS A 258 13.31 29.66 7.20
N LEU A 259 13.92 28.71 6.51
CA LEU A 259 14.62 27.54 7.05
C LEU A 259 16.08 27.55 6.61
N LEU A 260 16.97 27.10 7.46
CA LEU A 260 18.32 26.71 7.11
C LEU A 260 18.40 25.20 7.00
N ILE A 261 19.02 24.71 5.94
CA ILE A 261 19.43 23.31 5.80
C ILE A 261 20.93 23.24 6.05
N PRO A 262 21.38 22.85 7.24
CA PRO A 262 22.81 22.86 7.58
C PRO A 262 23.64 21.95 6.64
N ASP A 263 23.14 20.75 6.35
CA ASP A 263 23.83 19.76 5.50
C ASP A 263 24.06 20.26 4.06
N TRP A 264 23.21 21.15 3.57
CA TRP A 264 23.29 21.72 2.23
C TRP A 264 23.85 23.15 2.22
N ASN A 265 24.08 23.71 3.39
CA ASN A 265 24.41 25.12 3.56
C ASN A 265 23.50 26.04 2.72
N ALA A 266 22.20 25.77 2.78
CA ALA A 266 21.19 26.42 1.95
C ALA A 266 20.07 27.01 2.79
N LYS A 267 19.68 28.25 2.45
CA LYS A 267 18.52 28.92 3.01
C LYS A 267 17.30 28.68 2.11
N ILE A 268 16.20 28.24 2.69
CA ILE A 268 14.96 27.96 1.97
C ILE A 268 13.89 28.93 2.45
N ALA A 269 13.31 29.65 1.51
CA ALA A 269 12.13 30.49 1.73
C ALA A 269 10.86 29.72 1.34
N VAL A 270 9.87 29.70 2.23
CA VAL A 270 8.58 29.07 2.02
C VAL A 270 7.45 30.10 2.00
N LYS A 271 6.41 29.84 1.19
CA LYS A 271 5.28 30.78 1.05
C LYS A 271 4.37 30.79 2.28
N GLY A 272 4.23 29.65 2.96
CA GLY A 272 3.38 29.51 4.14
C GLY A 272 4.15 29.77 5.44
N ARG A 273 3.43 29.86 6.56
CA ARG A 273 4.04 29.89 7.88
C ARG A 273 4.60 28.52 8.23
N ILE A 274 5.82 28.48 8.72
CA ILE A 274 6.50 27.26 9.15
C ILE A 274 5.96 26.86 10.54
N PRO A 275 5.45 25.63 10.72
CA PRO A 275 5.07 25.14 12.05
C PRO A 275 6.29 25.10 12.99
N GLU A 276 6.12 25.52 14.23
CA GLU A 276 7.21 25.62 15.22
C GLU A 276 7.93 24.29 15.50
N GLN A 277 7.26 23.18 15.29
CA GLN A 277 7.82 21.82 15.50
C GLN A 277 8.40 21.17 14.23
N THR A 278 8.62 21.95 13.16
CA THR A 278 9.21 21.42 11.92
C THR A 278 10.65 21.01 12.16
N ALA A 279 10.93 19.72 12.15
CA ALA A 279 12.28 19.15 12.34
C ALA A 279 12.99 18.82 11.03
N ALA A 280 12.23 18.58 9.95
CA ALA A 280 12.77 18.18 8.65
C ALA A 280 11.86 18.68 7.52
N ILE A 281 12.43 18.80 6.33
CA ILE A 281 11.66 19.01 5.10
C ILE A 281 11.96 17.92 4.08
N GLY A 282 10.98 17.66 3.21
CA GLY A 282 11.11 16.75 2.10
C GLY A 282 10.97 17.48 0.77
N ILE A 283 11.95 17.33 -0.13
CA ILE A 283 11.89 17.88 -1.48
C ILE A 283 11.96 16.71 -2.47
N ARG A 284 10.93 16.56 -3.30
CA ARG A 284 10.95 15.48 -4.30
C ARG A 284 11.99 15.75 -5.38
N ALA A 285 12.74 14.71 -5.75
CA ALA A 285 13.86 14.83 -6.68
C ALA A 285 13.49 15.42 -8.05
N HIS A 286 12.25 15.25 -8.52
CA HIS A 286 11.76 15.80 -9.78
C HIS A 286 11.36 17.29 -9.69
N TYR A 287 11.28 17.87 -8.51
CA TYR A 287 11.08 19.32 -8.33
C TYR A 287 12.40 20.08 -8.32
N MET A 288 13.52 19.38 -8.17
CA MET A 288 14.85 20.00 -8.33
C MET A 288 15.10 20.29 -9.79
N HIS A 289 15.71 21.41 -10.10
CA HIS A 289 16.13 21.78 -11.44
C HIS A 289 17.44 22.56 -11.40
N PRO A 290 18.28 22.44 -12.44
CA PRO A 290 19.55 23.15 -12.50
C PRO A 290 19.29 24.64 -12.74
N VAL A 291 20.15 25.46 -12.15
CA VAL A 291 20.13 26.92 -12.29
C VAL A 291 21.49 27.37 -12.83
N SER A 292 21.52 28.13 -13.93
CA SER A 292 22.75 28.73 -14.45
C SER A 292 23.20 29.88 -13.56
N LYS A 293 24.49 30.25 -13.69
CA LYS A 293 25.03 31.40 -12.94
C LYS A 293 24.27 32.70 -13.22
N GLU A 294 23.81 32.89 -14.45
CA GLU A 294 23.05 34.07 -14.85
C GLU A 294 21.65 34.11 -14.24
N GLN A 295 21.07 32.94 -13.98
CA GLN A 295 19.76 32.82 -13.33
C GLN A 295 19.81 32.97 -11.82
N LEU A 296 20.99 32.91 -11.18
CA LEU A 296 21.14 33.00 -9.73
C LEU A 296 20.57 34.30 -9.16
N GLU A 297 20.62 35.39 -9.93
CA GLU A 297 20.09 36.68 -9.47
C GLU A 297 18.56 36.64 -9.21
N ASN A 298 17.83 35.73 -9.89
CA ASN A 298 16.40 35.54 -9.67
C ASN A 298 16.08 34.88 -8.32
N TYR A 299 17.09 34.31 -7.69
CA TYR A 299 16.97 33.61 -6.39
C TYR A 299 17.56 34.42 -5.24
N ARG A 300 17.91 35.70 -5.47
CA ARG A 300 18.34 36.60 -4.41
C ARG A 300 17.16 37.22 -3.70
N ASN A 301 17.17 37.19 -2.40
CA ASN A 301 16.22 37.93 -1.58
C ASN A 301 16.39 39.42 -1.83
N PRO A 302 15.35 40.17 -2.22
CA PRO A 302 15.46 41.58 -2.53
C PRO A 302 15.88 42.48 -1.34
N LYS A 303 15.68 41.99 -0.10
CA LYS A 303 16.00 42.74 1.13
C LYS A 303 17.38 42.41 1.68
N SER A 304 17.74 41.11 1.73
CA SER A 304 19.02 40.67 2.32
C SER A 304 20.13 40.53 1.29
N GLY A 305 19.82 40.35 0.01
CA GLY A 305 20.78 40.02 -1.05
C GLY A 305 21.29 38.57 -1.01
N GLU A 306 20.82 37.76 -0.07
CA GLU A 306 21.23 36.35 0.07
C GLU A 306 20.53 35.46 -0.96
N LEU A 307 21.17 34.37 -1.37
CA LEU A 307 20.56 33.34 -2.20
C LEU A 307 19.59 32.49 -1.37
N GLU A 308 18.38 32.30 -1.89
CA GLU A 308 17.35 31.47 -1.29
C GLU A 308 16.87 30.41 -2.28
N ASN A 309 16.48 29.22 -1.78
CA ASN A 309 16.01 28.10 -2.59
C ASN A 309 17.03 27.58 -3.59
N VAL A 310 18.31 27.74 -3.32
CA VAL A 310 19.43 27.26 -4.16
C VAL A 310 20.39 26.43 -3.33
N VAL A 311 20.77 25.28 -3.89
CA VAL A 311 21.76 24.37 -3.29
C VAL A 311 22.96 24.28 -4.23
N ALA A 312 24.15 24.60 -3.75
CA ALA A 312 25.38 24.37 -4.50
C ALA A 312 25.73 22.90 -4.50
N CYS A 313 25.82 22.30 -5.68
CA CYS A 313 26.07 20.87 -5.84
C CYS A 313 27.34 20.62 -6.65
N ASN A 314 28.15 19.66 -6.18
CA ASN A 314 29.37 19.22 -6.86
C ASN A 314 29.37 17.69 -7.03
N ARG A 315 30.30 17.17 -7.84
CA ARG A 315 30.59 15.74 -8.01
C ARG A 315 29.34 14.87 -8.27
N PRO A 316 28.65 15.08 -9.40
CA PRO A 316 27.46 14.30 -9.74
C PRO A 316 27.82 12.84 -10.00
N GLN A 317 27.02 11.92 -9.43
CA GLN A 317 26.93 10.52 -9.83
C GLN A 317 25.65 10.37 -10.65
N ILE A 318 25.78 9.84 -11.86
CA ILE A 318 24.63 9.69 -12.76
C ILE A 318 24.24 8.21 -12.80
N LEU A 319 22.99 7.93 -12.44
CA LEU A 319 22.35 6.64 -12.59
C LEU A 319 21.38 6.72 -13.76
N GLU A 320 21.57 5.86 -14.75
CA GLU A 320 20.71 5.85 -15.93
C GLU A 320 19.63 4.79 -15.81
N ASP A 321 18.38 5.22 -15.78
CA ASP A 321 17.21 4.39 -15.98
C ASP A 321 16.75 4.47 -17.46
N PRO A 322 15.92 3.54 -17.97
CA PRO A 322 15.49 3.55 -19.38
C PRO A 322 14.91 4.87 -19.85
N PHE A 323 14.12 5.55 -19.04
CA PHE A 323 13.39 6.78 -19.40
C PHE A 323 13.81 8.02 -18.63
N GLU A 324 14.64 7.87 -17.59
CA GLU A 324 15.01 8.94 -16.68
C GLU A 324 16.51 8.88 -16.37
N ARG A 325 17.05 9.98 -15.91
CA ARG A 325 18.38 10.06 -15.26
C ARG A 325 18.18 10.50 -13.83
N VAL A 326 18.81 9.80 -12.92
CA VAL A 326 18.88 10.19 -11.52
C VAL A 326 20.30 10.69 -11.26
N VAL A 327 20.42 11.93 -10.86
CA VAL A 327 21.70 12.54 -10.50
C VAL A 327 21.75 12.67 -9.00
N VAL A 328 22.79 12.09 -8.40
CA VAL A 328 23.04 12.18 -6.97
C VAL A 328 24.31 12.98 -6.78
N PHE A 329 24.18 14.09 -6.08
CA PHE A 329 25.32 14.96 -5.73
C PHE A 329 25.85 14.63 -4.33
N GLU A 330 26.96 15.23 -3.96
CA GLU A 330 27.46 15.24 -2.59
C GLU A 330 26.36 15.77 -1.63
N HIS A 331 26.45 15.41 -0.34
CA HIS A 331 25.39 15.68 0.65
C HIS A 331 24.03 15.05 0.33
N HIS A 332 24.04 13.98 -0.51
CA HIS A 332 22.84 13.23 -0.87
C HIS A 332 21.71 14.07 -1.48
N VAL A 333 22.03 15.08 -2.27
CA VAL A 333 21.05 15.83 -3.05
C VAL A 333 20.67 15.02 -4.29
N TRP A 334 19.43 14.64 -4.41
CA TRP A 334 18.89 13.85 -5.51
C TRP A 334 18.13 14.74 -6.50
N TRP A 335 18.49 14.63 -7.75
CA TRP A 335 17.78 15.26 -8.86
C TRP A 335 17.36 14.22 -9.89
N LYS A 336 16.10 14.29 -10.33
CA LYS A 336 15.54 13.35 -11.29
C LYS A 336 15.04 14.09 -12.51
N ILE A 337 15.45 13.67 -13.70
CA ILE A 337 15.10 14.30 -14.97
C ILE A 337 14.69 13.26 -16.01
N SER A 338 13.63 13.54 -16.77
CA SER A 338 13.26 12.74 -17.95
C SER A 338 14.30 12.91 -19.05
N LYS A 339 14.66 11.82 -19.76
CA LYS A 339 15.60 11.85 -20.90
C LYS A 339 15.12 12.71 -22.06
N GLU A 340 13.81 12.89 -22.22
CA GLU A 340 13.22 13.72 -23.28
C GLU A 340 13.46 15.23 -23.10
N LYS A 341 13.84 15.67 -21.90
CA LYS A 341 14.06 17.10 -21.58
C LYS A 341 15.52 17.56 -21.72
N ILE A 342 16.41 16.71 -22.20
CA ILE A 342 17.82 17.09 -22.45
C ILE A 342 17.96 17.40 -23.95
N THR A 343 17.42 18.51 -24.38
CA THR A 343 17.92 19.22 -25.55
C THR A 343 18.89 20.28 -25.02
N VAL A 344 20.19 20.03 -25.21
CA VAL A 344 21.26 20.99 -24.92
C VAL A 344 21.23 22.07 -25.96
#